data_57419a413f7cc1dcac9c0701c2352f1d
#
_entry.id   57419a413f7cc1dcac9c0701c2352f1d
#
_cell.length_a   1.000
_cell.length_b   1.000
_cell.length_c   1.000
_cell.angle_alpha   90.00
_cell.angle_beta   90.00
_cell.angle_gamma   90.00
#
_symmetry.space_group_name_H-M   'P 1'
#
loop_
_entity.id
_entity.type
_entity.pdbx_description
1 polymer ?
#
loop_
_entity_poly.entity_id
_entity_poly.type
_entity_poly.pdbx_seq_one_letter_code
_entity_poly.pdbx_strand_id
1 'polypeptide(L)'
;DPNPLVAGKGIQELKKNGIEVVVGCCESDAKEQNHGFIQRITQNMPRITAKLAVTKDNFICRRDEKRVKITNESVNKYIHLMRAKHDGILIGNGTYKKDNPQLTVRLDGYNKRLHKFLLSSNGEIQTESNLFIERHNNDLTIITSDETRQSTLKGLEANGIRVLSVKKDLKSGQLDLINTFKNIANIGINNLFVEPGVMLFGSLIDRSLPDDII
;
A
#
# COMPACT_ATOMS: atom_id res chain seq x y z
N ASP A 1 -6.95 21.04 -10.54
CA ASP A 1 -7.40 19.70 -10.13
C ASP A 1 -7.32 18.78 -11.37
N PRO A 2 -6.56 17.68 -11.32
CA PRO A 2 -6.40 16.76 -12.46
C PRO A 2 -7.64 15.87 -12.69
N ASN A 3 -8.59 15.83 -11.74
CA ASN A 3 -9.76 15.00 -11.87
C ASN A 3 -10.72 15.56 -12.95
N PRO A 4 -10.99 14.82 -14.04
CA PRO A 4 -11.85 15.30 -15.13
C PRO A 4 -13.30 15.57 -14.67
N LEU A 5 -13.74 14.96 -13.57
CA LEU A 5 -15.06 15.24 -13.00
C LEU A 5 -15.15 16.63 -12.35
N VAL A 6 -14.03 17.18 -11.89
CA VAL A 6 -13.91 18.52 -11.27
C VAL A 6 -13.43 19.53 -12.30
N ALA A 7 -12.28 19.31 -12.92
CA ALA A 7 -11.71 20.01 -14.09
C ALA A 7 -11.95 21.54 -14.11
N GLY A 8 -11.76 22.23 -12.97
CA GLY A 8 -11.92 23.67 -12.88
C GLY A 8 -13.37 24.19 -12.76
N LYS A 9 -14.39 23.31 -12.68
CA LYS A 9 -15.80 23.71 -12.58
C LYS A 9 -16.07 24.65 -11.40
N GLY A 10 -15.43 24.39 -10.24
CA GLY A 10 -15.55 25.26 -9.07
C GLY A 10 -15.01 26.67 -9.32
N ILE A 11 -13.88 26.79 -10.04
CA ILE A 11 -13.31 28.08 -10.42
C ILE A 11 -14.27 28.83 -11.35
N GLN A 12 -14.86 28.13 -12.33
CA GLN A 12 -15.83 28.72 -13.26
C GLN A 12 -17.06 29.23 -12.53
N GLU A 13 -17.59 28.44 -11.57
CA GLU A 13 -18.76 28.83 -10.79
C GLU A 13 -18.49 30.05 -9.90
N LEU A 14 -17.33 30.13 -9.24
CA LEU A 14 -16.93 31.30 -8.46
C LEU A 14 -16.84 32.56 -9.35
N LYS A 15 -16.17 32.45 -10.49
CA LYS A 15 -16.06 33.59 -11.45
C LYS A 15 -17.42 34.05 -11.98
N LYS A 16 -18.32 33.11 -12.29
CA LYS A 16 -19.70 33.41 -12.72
C LYS A 16 -20.49 34.20 -11.70
N ASN A 17 -20.20 34.00 -10.41
CA ASN A 17 -20.82 34.73 -9.30
C ASN A 17 -20.03 36.01 -8.91
N GLY A 18 -19.16 36.52 -9.77
CA GLY A 18 -18.42 37.77 -9.55
C GLY A 18 -17.26 37.67 -8.54
N ILE A 19 -16.86 36.45 -8.15
CA ILE A 19 -15.75 36.26 -7.21
C ILE A 19 -14.45 36.21 -7.99
N GLU A 20 -13.50 37.06 -7.62
CA GLU A 20 -12.15 37.02 -8.17
C GLU A 20 -11.45 35.76 -7.71
N VAL A 21 -10.83 35.04 -8.67
CA VAL A 21 -10.12 33.78 -8.40
C VAL A 21 -8.72 33.84 -8.98
N VAL A 22 -7.72 33.74 -8.09
CA VAL A 22 -6.31 33.61 -8.45
C VAL A 22 -5.95 32.14 -8.38
N VAL A 23 -5.35 31.62 -9.47
CA VAL A 23 -4.93 30.21 -9.59
C VAL A 23 -3.41 30.15 -9.62
N GLY A 24 -2.82 29.06 -9.06
CA GLY A 24 -1.38 28.81 -9.10
C GLY A 24 -0.61 29.32 -7.88
N CYS A 25 -1.29 29.89 -6.87
CA CYS A 25 -0.64 30.26 -5.62
C CYS A 25 -0.10 28.99 -4.91
N CYS A 26 1.21 28.96 -4.58
CA CYS A 26 1.90 27.82 -3.98
C CYS A 26 1.70 26.50 -4.76
N GLU A 27 1.69 26.54 -6.08
CA GLU A 27 1.34 25.39 -6.93
C GLU A 27 2.29 24.19 -6.71
N SER A 28 3.60 24.42 -6.55
CA SER A 28 4.57 23.36 -6.29
C SER A 28 4.29 22.62 -4.98
N ASP A 29 4.05 23.37 -3.90
CA ASP A 29 3.76 22.80 -2.58
C ASP A 29 2.42 22.05 -2.59
N ALA A 30 1.42 22.60 -3.26
CA ALA A 30 0.12 21.96 -3.41
C ALA A 30 0.23 20.65 -4.23
N LYS A 31 1.05 20.60 -5.28
CA LYS A 31 1.30 19.39 -6.05
C LYS A 31 2.02 18.34 -5.22
N GLU A 32 3.04 18.72 -4.43
CA GLU A 32 3.75 17.78 -3.57
C GLU A 32 2.83 17.19 -2.49
N GLN A 33 2.04 18.02 -1.81
CA GLN A 33 1.08 17.55 -0.82
C GLN A 33 0.02 16.61 -1.39
N ASN A 34 -0.37 16.81 -2.63
CA ASN A 34 -1.40 16.02 -3.31
C ASN A 34 -0.82 15.00 -4.30
N HIS A 35 0.49 14.72 -4.24
CA HIS A 35 1.19 13.88 -5.23
C HIS A 35 0.48 12.54 -5.42
N GLY A 36 0.20 11.80 -4.35
CA GLY A 36 -0.48 10.51 -4.44
C GLY A 36 -1.87 10.59 -5.09
N PHE A 37 -2.66 11.64 -4.78
CA PHE A 37 -3.93 11.87 -5.45
C PHE A 37 -3.75 12.16 -6.94
N ILE A 38 -2.82 13.05 -7.29
CA ILE A 38 -2.54 13.41 -8.69
C ILE A 38 -2.11 12.17 -9.47
N GLN A 39 -1.15 11.40 -8.93
CA GLN A 39 -0.64 10.18 -9.56
C GLN A 39 -1.75 9.14 -9.75
N ARG A 40 -2.60 8.93 -8.75
CA ARG A 40 -3.73 8.01 -8.86
C ARG A 40 -4.68 8.42 -9.98
N ILE A 41 -5.02 9.70 -10.09
CA ILE A 41 -5.97 10.18 -11.10
C ILE A 41 -5.36 10.18 -12.51
N THR A 42 -4.08 10.54 -12.66
CA THR A 42 -3.45 10.71 -13.98
C THR A 42 -2.81 9.43 -14.52
N GLN A 43 -2.34 8.54 -13.63
CA GLN A 43 -1.57 7.34 -14.00
C GLN A 43 -2.26 6.05 -13.57
N ASN A 44 -3.34 6.13 -12.79
CA ASN A 44 -3.99 5.00 -12.14
C ASN A 44 -3.03 4.16 -11.29
N MET A 45 -2.14 4.83 -10.56
CA MET A 45 -1.16 4.22 -9.66
C MET A 45 -1.16 4.96 -8.31
N PRO A 46 -1.05 4.29 -7.16
CA PRO A 46 -0.80 4.98 -5.89
C PRO A 46 0.63 5.51 -5.85
N ARG A 47 0.91 6.55 -5.05
CA ARG A 47 2.30 6.85 -4.65
C ARG A 47 2.79 5.74 -3.74
N ILE A 48 3.91 5.13 -4.08
CA ILE A 48 4.46 3.96 -3.40
C ILE A 48 5.69 4.35 -2.59
N THR A 49 5.60 4.24 -1.27
CA THR A 49 6.74 4.39 -0.36
C THR A 49 7.18 3.00 0.12
N ALA A 50 8.35 2.54 -0.30
CA ALA A 50 8.92 1.27 0.13
C ALA A 50 9.84 1.47 1.34
N LYS A 51 9.56 0.75 2.44
CA LYS A 51 10.39 0.80 3.65
C LYS A 51 11.27 -0.44 3.75
N LEU A 52 12.58 -0.23 3.88
CA LEU A 52 13.53 -1.31 4.06
C LEU A 52 14.42 -1.07 5.29
N ALA A 53 14.43 -2.00 6.24
CA ALA A 53 15.40 -1.97 7.32
C ALA A 53 16.66 -2.78 6.94
N VAL A 54 17.81 -2.15 6.99
CA VAL A 54 19.09 -2.80 6.71
C VAL A 54 20.03 -2.67 7.91
N THR A 55 20.89 -3.66 8.10
CA THR A 55 21.98 -3.59 9.06
C THR A 55 23.07 -2.63 8.57
N LYS A 56 24.02 -2.27 9.43
CA LYS A 56 25.15 -1.39 9.07
C LYS A 56 25.99 -1.93 7.91
N ASP A 57 26.00 -3.24 7.73
CA ASP A 57 26.67 -3.97 6.64
C ASP A 57 25.72 -4.32 5.48
N ASN A 58 24.58 -3.62 5.37
CA ASN A 58 23.61 -3.69 4.29
C ASN A 58 22.86 -5.03 4.13
N PHE A 59 22.67 -5.79 5.22
CA PHE A 59 21.86 -6.99 5.19
C PHE A 59 20.43 -6.71 5.69
N ILE A 60 19.43 -7.36 5.07
CA ILE A 60 18.01 -7.25 5.43
C ILE A 60 17.62 -8.33 6.43
N CYS A 61 18.30 -9.48 6.39
CA CYS A 61 18.02 -10.63 7.26
C CYS A 61 19.28 -11.47 7.45
N ARG A 62 19.22 -12.39 8.41
CA ARG A 62 20.26 -13.40 8.62
C ARG A 62 19.98 -14.62 7.72
N ARG A 63 21.05 -15.35 7.36
CA ARG A 63 20.97 -16.61 6.61
C ARG A 63 20.29 -17.73 7.40
N ASP A 64 20.40 -17.71 8.73
CA ASP A 64 19.78 -18.70 9.64
C ASP A 64 18.31 -18.41 9.94
N GLU A 65 17.69 -17.48 9.21
CA GLU A 65 16.29 -17.04 9.32
C GLU A 65 15.85 -16.53 10.70
N LYS A 66 16.75 -16.44 11.66
CA LYS A 66 16.43 -15.87 12.98
C LYS A 66 16.08 -14.39 12.85
N ARG A 67 15.03 -13.98 13.57
CA ARG A 67 14.60 -12.60 13.61
C ARG A 67 15.71 -11.71 14.22
N VAL A 68 16.08 -10.66 13.50
CA VAL A 68 17.03 -9.64 13.99
C VAL A 68 16.27 -8.34 14.17
N LYS A 69 16.39 -7.75 15.35
CA LYS A 69 15.89 -6.39 15.60
C LYS A 69 16.92 -5.39 15.06
N ILE A 70 16.69 -4.89 13.85
CA ILE A 70 17.59 -3.95 13.18
C ILE A 70 17.34 -2.51 13.66
N THR A 71 16.07 -2.17 13.94
CA THR A 71 15.63 -0.81 14.27
C THR A 71 15.47 -0.61 15.78
N ASN A 72 15.80 0.59 16.26
CA ASN A 72 15.56 1.00 17.64
C ASN A 72 14.12 1.52 17.82
N GLU A 73 13.79 1.93 19.05
CA GLU A 73 12.44 2.41 19.39
C GLU A 73 12.08 3.70 18.65
N SER A 74 13.01 4.63 18.50
CA SER A 74 12.76 5.90 17.80
C SER A 74 12.44 5.67 16.34
N VAL A 75 13.16 4.76 15.67
CA VAL A 75 12.86 4.35 14.29
C VAL A 75 11.49 3.66 14.21
N ASN A 76 11.14 2.83 15.20
CA ASN A 76 9.81 2.19 15.21
C ASN A 76 8.69 3.22 15.34
N LYS A 77 8.83 4.25 16.19
CA LYS A 77 7.88 5.37 16.26
C LYS A 77 7.77 6.10 14.93
N TYR A 78 8.90 6.37 14.27
CA TYR A 78 8.90 6.98 12.94
C TYR A 78 8.16 6.12 11.90
N ILE A 79 8.35 4.80 11.89
CA ILE A 79 7.61 3.90 10.99
C ILE A 79 6.10 3.95 11.25
N HIS A 80 5.68 4.01 12.53
CA HIS A 80 4.26 4.19 12.83
C HIS A 80 3.72 5.55 12.36
N LEU A 81 4.52 6.61 12.41
CA LEU A 81 4.17 7.91 11.83
C LEU A 81 4.04 7.82 10.29
N MET A 82 4.97 7.13 9.64
CA MET A 82 4.89 6.89 8.19
C MET A 82 3.64 6.09 7.84
N ARG A 83 3.31 5.03 8.56
CA ARG A 83 2.03 4.33 8.39
C ARG A 83 0.84 5.28 8.54
N ALA A 84 0.84 6.16 9.55
CA ALA A 84 -0.24 7.13 9.76
C ALA A 84 -0.44 8.12 8.60
N LYS A 85 0.61 8.41 7.84
CA LYS A 85 0.56 9.31 6.66
C LYS A 85 0.04 8.64 5.39
N HIS A 86 -0.09 7.31 5.36
CA HIS A 86 -0.53 6.56 4.18
C HIS A 86 -1.97 6.08 4.31
N ASP A 87 -2.59 5.72 3.19
CA ASP A 87 -3.98 5.22 3.13
C ASP A 87 -4.02 3.70 3.27
N GLY A 88 -2.99 3.04 2.78
CA GLY A 88 -2.87 1.58 2.83
C GLY A 88 -1.46 1.12 3.15
N ILE A 89 -1.36 -0.14 3.59
CA ILE A 89 -0.11 -0.84 3.84
C ILE A 89 -0.11 -2.20 3.14
N LEU A 90 1.00 -2.52 2.47
CA LEU A 90 1.14 -3.77 1.72
C LEU A 90 2.35 -4.57 2.21
N ILE A 91 2.14 -5.87 2.38
CA ILE A 91 3.20 -6.85 2.64
C ILE A 91 3.09 -8.04 1.69
N GLY A 92 4.19 -8.76 1.54
CA GLY A 92 4.23 -10.05 0.86
C GLY A 92 3.98 -11.22 1.82
N ASN A 93 3.63 -12.38 1.26
CA ASN A 93 3.35 -13.61 2.01
C ASN A 93 4.54 -14.08 2.86
N GLY A 94 5.79 -13.85 2.42
CA GLY A 94 6.98 -14.18 3.21
C GLY A 94 7.04 -13.40 4.53
N THR A 95 6.84 -12.08 4.50
CA THR A 95 6.75 -11.22 5.68
C THR A 95 5.57 -11.62 6.56
N TYR A 96 4.41 -11.89 5.95
CA TYR A 96 3.22 -12.36 6.67
C TYR A 96 3.50 -13.63 7.48
N LYS A 97 4.06 -14.67 6.84
CA LYS A 97 4.32 -15.97 7.49
C LYS A 97 5.41 -15.88 8.57
N LYS A 98 6.45 -15.05 8.34
CA LYS A 98 7.60 -14.95 9.24
C LYS A 98 7.31 -14.09 10.47
N ASP A 99 6.64 -12.95 10.28
CA ASP A 99 6.52 -11.91 11.31
C ASP A 99 5.14 -11.86 11.97
N ASN A 100 4.11 -12.49 11.38
CA ASN A 100 2.71 -12.43 11.81
C ASN A 100 2.30 -11.01 12.26
N PRO A 101 2.43 -9.99 11.38
CA PRO A 101 2.30 -8.59 11.78
C PRO A 101 0.83 -8.18 11.93
N GLN A 102 0.58 -7.19 12.81
CA GLN A 102 -0.74 -6.56 12.96
C GLN A 102 -1.03 -5.49 11.90
N LEU A 103 0.00 -4.86 11.36
CA LEU A 103 -0.08 -3.73 10.41
C LEU A 103 -0.94 -2.56 10.91
N THR A 104 -0.85 -2.26 12.19
CA THR A 104 -1.58 -1.18 12.84
C THR A 104 -0.74 0.07 13.01
N VAL A 105 -1.39 1.22 13.17
CA VAL A 105 -0.77 2.46 13.66
C VAL A 105 -0.87 2.47 15.18
N ARG A 106 0.28 2.55 15.85
CA ARG A 106 0.37 2.60 17.31
C ARG A 106 1.15 3.86 17.70
N LEU A 107 0.43 4.98 17.69
CA LEU A 107 0.91 6.30 18.10
C LEU A 107 -0.11 6.91 19.05
N ASP A 108 0.37 7.49 20.15
CA ASP A 108 -0.50 8.15 21.11
C ASP A 108 -1.26 9.30 20.45
N GLY A 109 -2.57 9.35 20.66
CA GLY A 109 -3.46 10.34 20.05
C GLY A 109 -3.84 10.07 18.58
N TYR A 110 -3.33 9.02 17.95
CA TYR A 110 -3.68 8.63 16.59
C TYR A 110 -4.57 7.39 16.56
N ASN A 111 -5.75 7.53 15.96
CA ASN A 111 -6.68 6.42 15.72
C ASN A 111 -6.93 6.28 14.21
N LYS A 112 -5.86 6.10 13.44
CA LYS A 112 -5.96 5.88 11.99
C LYS A 112 -5.96 4.40 11.67
N ARG A 113 -6.96 3.96 10.90
CA ARG A 113 -7.02 2.64 10.29
C ARG A 113 -6.44 2.68 8.89
N LEU A 114 -5.60 1.71 8.58
CA LEU A 114 -5.02 1.53 7.26
C LEU A 114 -5.75 0.42 6.53
N HIS A 115 -5.91 0.57 5.22
CA HIS A 115 -6.28 -0.57 4.39
C HIS A 115 -5.07 -1.52 4.26
N LYS A 116 -5.24 -2.77 4.66
CA LYS A 116 -4.17 -3.77 4.69
C LYS A 116 -4.22 -4.62 3.44
N PHE A 117 -3.09 -4.77 2.77
CA PHE A 117 -2.93 -5.59 1.58
C PHE A 117 -1.93 -6.71 1.82
N LEU A 118 -2.34 -7.95 1.53
CA LEU A 118 -1.48 -9.11 1.55
C LEU A 118 -1.33 -9.68 0.14
N LEU A 119 -0.10 -9.72 -0.38
CA LEU A 119 0.22 -10.47 -1.60
C LEU A 119 0.37 -11.96 -1.25
N SER A 120 -0.58 -12.79 -1.67
CA SER A 120 -0.59 -14.23 -1.45
C SER A 120 -1.10 -14.95 -2.69
N SER A 121 -0.18 -15.49 -3.51
CA SER A 121 -0.50 -16.08 -4.83
C SER A 121 -1.57 -17.17 -4.77
N ASN A 122 -1.71 -17.87 -3.66
CA ASN A 122 -2.68 -18.95 -3.44
C ASN A 122 -3.85 -18.53 -2.53
N GLY A 123 -3.86 -17.27 -2.05
CA GLY A 123 -4.92 -16.73 -1.19
C GLY A 123 -4.94 -17.29 0.23
N GLU A 124 -3.91 -18.02 0.66
CA GLU A 124 -3.87 -18.58 2.01
C GLU A 124 -3.69 -17.51 3.09
N ILE A 125 -4.53 -17.55 4.09
CA ILE A 125 -4.40 -16.80 5.35
C ILE A 125 -4.84 -17.70 6.51
N GLN A 126 -4.11 -17.62 7.63
CA GLN A 126 -4.44 -18.34 8.86
C GLN A 126 -5.41 -17.51 9.69
N THR A 127 -6.48 -18.13 10.18
CA THR A 127 -7.50 -17.47 11.00
C THR A 127 -6.97 -17.00 12.35
N GLU A 128 -5.92 -17.64 12.84
CA GLU A 128 -5.22 -17.31 14.08
C GLU A 128 -4.17 -16.19 13.90
N SER A 129 -3.93 -15.75 12.67
CA SER A 129 -2.95 -14.70 12.42
C SER A 129 -3.43 -13.34 12.93
N ASN A 130 -2.48 -12.52 13.38
CA ASN A 130 -2.77 -11.15 13.81
C ASN A 130 -3.46 -10.33 12.71
N LEU A 131 -3.07 -10.54 11.46
CA LEU A 131 -3.66 -9.84 10.32
C LEU A 131 -5.15 -10.18 10.15
N PHE A 132 -5.53 -11.44 10.41
CA PHE A 132 -6.91 -11.89 10.33
C PHE A 132 -7.72 -11.42 11.55
N ILE A 133 -7.17 -11.55 12.77
CA ILE A 133 -7.83 -11.16 14.03
C ILE A 133 -8.07 -9.64 14.09
N GLU A 134 -7.07 -8.85 13.70
CA GLU A 134 -7.09 -7.38 13.75
C GLU A 134 -7.78 -6.73 12.52
N ARG A 135 -8.45 -7.53 11.67
CA ARG A 135 -9.21 -6.97 10.56
C ARG A 135 -10.49 -6.32 11.04
N HIS A 136 -10.87 -5.24 10.40
CA HIS A 136 -12.11 -4.52 10.64
C HIS A 136 -12.81 -4.26 9.30
N ASN A 137 -14.13 -4.43 9.27
CA ASN A 137 -15.04 -3.96 8.20
C ASN A 137 -14.40 -3.76 6.80
N ASN A 138 -13.91 -4.83 6.18
CA ASN A 138 -13.30 -4.82 4.84
C ASN A 138 -11.98 -4.02 4.71
N ASP A 139 -11.24 -3.77 5.78
CA ASP A 139 -9.93 -3.13 5.72
C ASP A 139 -8.78 -4.09 5.33
N LEU A 140 -9.07 -5.38 5.15
CA LEU A 140 -8.13 -6.38 4.67
C LEU A 140 -8.49 -6.82 3.25
N THR A 141 -7.53 -6.71 2.35
CA THR A 141 -7.61 -7.23 0.98
C THR A 141 -6.49 -8.22 0.74
N ILE A 142 -6.82 -9.41 0.29
CA ILE A 142 -5.85 -10.38 -0.21
C ILE A 142 -5.78 -10.26 -1.72
N ILE A 143 -4.55 -10.08 -2.22
CA ILE A 143 -4.26 -10.04 -3.64
C ILE A 143 -3.67 -11.39 -4.04
N THR A 144 -4.37 -12.08 -4.92
CA THR A 144 -4.08 -13.47 -5.27
C THR A 144 -4.02 -13.67 -6.78
N SER A 145 -3.56 -14.84 -7.21
CA SER A 145 -3.59 -15.22 -8.62
C SER A 145 -5.03 -15.45 -9.09
N ASP A 146 -5.32 -15.11 -10.35
CA ASP A 146 -6.55 -15.47 -11.03
C ASP A 146 -6.73 -17.00 -11.21
N GLU A 147 -5.65 -17.77 -11.01
CA GLU A 147 -5.66 -19.24 -10.97
C GLU A 147 -6.05 -19.80 -9.58
N THR A 148 -6.29 -18.95 -8.58
CA THR A 148 -6.63 -19.41 -7.22
C THR A 148 -7.97 -20.14 -7.22
N ARG A 149 -8.02 -21.25 -6.48
CA ARG A 149 -9.22 -22.11 -6.41
C ARG A 149 -10.43 -21.31 -5.93
N GLN A 150 -11.56 -21.49 -6.61
CA GLN A 150 -12.81 -20.82 -6.29
C GLN A 150 -13.30 -21.08 -4.84
N SER A 151 -13.02 -22.27 -4.29
CA SER A 151 -13.33 -22.58 -2.89
C SER A 151 -12.56 -21.69 -1.91
N THR A 152 -11.29 -21.39 -2.19
CA THR A 152 -10.46 -20.48 -1.39
C THR A 152 -11.02 -19.06 -1.44
N LEU A 153 -11.36 -18.57 -2.65
CA LEU A 153 -11.93 -17.23 -2.84
C LEU A 153 -13.23 -17.05 -2.05
N LYS A 154 -14.17 -18.00 -2.20
CA LYS A 154 -15.43 -18.00 -1.43
C LYS A 154 -15.19 -18.04 0.08
N GLY A 155 -14.21 -18.81 0.55
CA GLY A 155 -13.87 -18.87 1.97
C GLY A 155 -13.36 -17.53 2.51
N LEU A 156 -12.57 -16.80 1.75
CA LEU A 156 -12.09 -15.46 2.10
C LEU A 156 -13.26 -14.46 2.16
N GLU A 157 -14.09 -14.44 1.13
CA GLU A 157 -15.25 -13.53 1.03
C GLU A 157 -16.27 -13.79 2.14
N ALA A 158 -16.54 -15.06 2.47
CA ALA A 158 -17.41 -15.45 3.59
C ALA A 158 -16.89 -14.94 4.95
N ASN A 159 -15.58 -14.72 5.08
CA ASN A 159 -14.95 -14.12 6.25
C ASN A 159 -14.83 -12.58 6.16
N GLY A 160 -15.50 -11.93 5.22
CA GLY A 160 -15.47 -10.47 5.05
C GLY A 160 -14.14 -9.93 4.54
N ILE A 161 -13.33 -10.77 3.89
CA ILE A 161 -12.05 -10.37 3.29
C ILE A 161 -12.30 -10.04 1.83
N ARG A 162 -11.87 -8.86 1.41
CA ARG A 162 -11.88 -8.48 0.00
C ARG A 162 -10.80 -9.26 -0.74
N VAL A 163 -11.12 -9.74 -1.92
CA VAL A 163 -10.16 -10.42 -2.80
C VAL A 163 -9.98 -9.63 -4.08
N LEU A 164 -8.72 -9.44 -4.49
CA LEU A 164 -8.34 -8.93 -5.80
C LEU A 164 -7.54 -10.01 -6.52
N SER A 165 -8.06 -10.47 -7.64
CA SER A 165 -7.37 -11.45 -8.48
C SER A 165 -6.57 -10.74 -9.57
N VAL A 166 -5.29 -11.09 -9.70
CA VAL A 166 -4.39 -10.56 -10.72
C VAL A 166 -3.68 -11.71 -11.43
N LYS A 167 -3.30 -11.49 -12.68
CA LYS A 167 -2.51 -12.46 -13.43
C LYS A 167 -1.11 -12.59 -12.85
N LYS A 168 -0.45 -13.69 -13.12
CA LYS A 168 0.98 -13.84 -12.89
C LYS A 168 1.75 -13.20 -14.04
N ASP A 169 2.85 -12.57 -13.71
CA ASP A 169 3.85 -12.13 -14.68
C ASP A 169 4.47 -13.34 -15.35
N LEU A 170 4.45 -13.39 -16.67
CA LEU A 170 4.88 -14.55 -17.45
C LEU A 170 6.38 -14.87 -17.30
N LYS A 171 7.21 -13.88 -16.94
CA LYS A 171 8.66 -14.07 -16.81
C LYS A 171 9.04 -14.56 -15.42
N SER A 172 8.46 -13.98 -14.39
CA SER A 172 8.80 -14.29 -12.99
C SER A 172 7.91 -15.35 -12.35
N GLY A 173 6.73 -15.63 -12.91
CA GLY A 173 5.71 -16.48 -12.30
C GLY A 173 5.08 -15.91 -11.02
N GLN A 174 5.44 -14.69 -10.65
CA GLN A 174 4.88 -13.97 -9.49
C GLN A 174 3.66 -13.15 -9.90
N LEU A 175 2.90 -12.62 -8.92
CA LEU A 175 1.79 -11.72 -9.20
C LEU A 175 2.26 -10.47 -9.96
N ASP A 176 1.53 -10.06 -10.97
CA ASP A 176 1.79 -8.82 -11.73
C ASP A 176 1.63 -7.60 -10.81
N LEU A 177 2.76 -7.00 -10.44
CA LEU A 177 2.79 -5.85 -9.51
C LEU A 177 2.18 -4.60 -10.12
N ILE A 178 2.33 -4.37 -11.43
CA ILE A 178 1.75 -3.20 -12.10
C ILE A 178 0.22 -3.29 -12.03
N ASN A 179 -0.33 -4.45 -12.38
CA ASN A 179 -1.78 -4.67 -12.31
C ASN A 179 -2.27 -4.66 -10.84
N THR A 180 -1.47 -5.19 -9.92
CA THR A 180 -1.73 -5.10 -8.47
C THR A 180 -1.91 -3.66 -8.03
N PHE A 181 -0.96 -2.77 -8.33
CA PHE A 181 -1.03 -1.37 -7.90
C PHE A 181 -2.15 -0.59 -8.59
N LYS A 182 -2.43 -0.86 -9.87
CA LYS A 182 -3.60 -0.31 -10.54
C LYS A 182 -4.91 -0.68 -9.85
N ASN A 183 -5.07 -1.94 -9.45
CA ASN A 183 -6.25 -2.38 -8.70
C ASN A 183 -6.33 -1.72 -7.31
N ILE A 184 -5.20 -1.51 -6.64
CA ILE A 184 -5.13 -0.76 -5.37
C ILE A 184 -5.53 0.71 -5.58
N ALA A 185 -5.09 1.35 -6.66
CA ALA A 185 -5.49 2.71 -7.01
C ALA A 185 -7.00 2.82 -7.29
N ASN A 186 -7.59 1.83 -7.97
CA ASN A 186 -9.03 1.78 -8.30
C ASN A 186 -9.93 1.73 -7.06
N ILE A 187 -9.47 1.18 -5.94
CA ILE A 187 -10.23 1.21 -4.67
C ILE A 187 -10.00 2.48 -3.85
N GLY A 188 -9.29 3.47 -4.39
CA GLY A 188 -9.18 4.81 -3.83
C GLY A 188 -7.91 5.09 -3.02
N ILE A 189 -6.92 4.20 -3.01
CA ILE A 189 -5.64 4.40 -2.29
C ILE A 189 -4.77 5.39 -3.07
N ASN A 190 -4.46 6.53 -2.45
CA ASN A 190 -3.55 7.53 -3.01
C ASN A 190 -2.09 7.25 -2.62
N ASN A 191 -1.86 6.94 -1.33
CA ASN A 191 -0.54 6.73 -0.77
C ASN A 191 -0.45 5.33 -0.17
N LEU A 192 0.43 4.50 -0.71
CA LEU A 192 0.63 3.12 -0.30
C LEU A 192 1.99 2.95 0.37
N PHE A 193 1.97 2.49 1.61
CA PHE A 193 3.17 2.11 2.34
C PHE A 193 3.46 0.63 2.11
N VAL A 194 4.64 0.29 1.61
CA VAL A 194 5.03 -1.09 1.36
C VAL A 194 6.13 -1.48 2.34
N GLU A 195 5.90 -2.55 3.10
CA GLU A 195 6.91 -3.18 3.96
C GLU A 195 7.33 -4.52 3.31
N PRO A 196 8.21 -4.48 2.32
CA PRO A 196 8.56 -5.65 1.54
C PRO A 196 9.56 -6.53 2.28
N GLY A 197 9.44 -7.84 2.08
CA GLY A 197 10.57 -8.75 2.26
C GLY A 197 11.49 -8.70 1.04
N VAL A 198 12.62 -9.43 1.10
CA VAL A 198 13.68 -9.43 0.07
C VAL A 198 13.14 -9.62 -1.35
N MET A 199 12.30 -10.65 -1.56
CA MET A 199 11.75 -10.97 -2.89
C MET A 199 10.88 -9.87 -3.45
N LEU A 200 9.97 -9.33 -2.62
CA LEU A 200 9.09 -8.26 -3.04
C LEU A 200 9.87 -6.98 -3.30
N PHE A 201 10.87 -6.66 -2.45
CA PHE A 201 11.71 -5.48 -2.64
C PHE A 201 12.48 -5.55 -3.96
N GLY A 202 13.15 -6.67 -4.25
CA GLY A 202 13.80 -6.89 -5.54
C GLY A 202 12.86 -6.68 -6.72
N SER A 203 11.66 -7.27 -6.66
CA SER A 203 10.66 -7.13 -7.73
C SER A 203 10.15 -5.69 -7.90
N LEU A 204 10.10 -4.89 -6.84
CA LEU A 204 9.76 -3.47 -6.89
C LEU A 204 10.85 -2.64 -7.57
N ILE A 205 12.12 -2.88 -7.20
CA ILE A 205 13.26 -2.15 -7.75
C ILE A 205 13.48 -2.49 -9.22
N ASP A 206 13.44 -3.76 -9.59
CA ASP A 206 13.61 -4.22 -10.98
C ASP A 206 12.62 -3.54 -11.95
N ARG A 207 11.47 -3.10 -11.44
CA ARG A 207 10.42 -2.44 -12.21
C ARG A 207 10.32 -0.95 -11.96
N SER A 208 11.24 -0.37 -11.18
CA SER A 208 11.26 1.06 -10.81
C SER A 208 9.89 1.55 -10.30
N LEU A 209 9.24 0.76 -9.45
CA LEU A 209 7.88 1.03 -8.97
C LEU A 209 7.80 1.98 -7.75
N PRO A 210 8.76 1.97 -6.79
CA PRO A 210 8.69 2.89 -5.66
C PRO A 210 8.96 4.33 -6.08
N ASP A 211 8.12 5.26 -5.61
CA ASP A 211 8.38 6.71 -5.71
C ASP A 211 9.36 7.14 -4.62
N ASP A 212 9.29 6.51 -3.44
CA ASP A 212 10.15 6.78 -2.30
C ASP A 212 10.68 5.47 -1.69
N ILE A 213 11.94 5.51 -1.21
CA ILE A 213 12.55 4.43 -0.42
C ILE A 213 13.06 5.02 0.90
N ILE A 214 12.69 4.42 2.03
CA ILE A 214 13.07 4.86 3.37
C ILE A 214 13.66 3.74 4.22
#